data_18cb213a8eb2e5848ae259a43e82f9f4
#
_entry.id   18cb213a8eb2e5848ae259a43e82f9f4
#
_cell.length_a   1.000
_cell.length_b   1.000
_cell.length_c   1.000
_cell.angle_alpha   90.00
_cell.angle_beta   90.00
_cell.angle_gamma   90.00
#
_symmetry.space_group_name_H-M   'P 1'
#
loop_
_entity.id
_entity.type
_entity.pdbx_description
1 polymer ?
#
loop_
_entity_poly.entity_id
_entity_poly.type
_entity_poly.pdbx_seq_one_letter_code
_entity_poly.pdbx_strand_id
1 'polypeptide(L)'
;MTMTGRKRQAARSVPAASSAARGPIWRALLEAQWRARLQDVTELSLAYHEAAAVTPAAPAGPPGERKLRQLLRRAIAARRALADTDEALGRLASGRYGLCEGCAAAIPAWLLTGTPDARFCPRCQPPSLPAAKGGVWSTA
;
A
#
# COMPACT_ATOMS: atom_id res chain seq x y z
N MET A 1 9.86 42.96 42.36
CA MET A 1 9.29 41.62 42.51
C MET A 1 8.49 41.30 41.27
N THR A 2 9.08 40.64 40.32
CA THR A 2 8.48 40.32 39.01
C THR A 2 8.13 38.86 38.97
N MET A 3 6.85 38.53 39.04
CA MET A 3 6.34 37.18 38.88
C MET A 3 6.19 36.87 37.38
N THR A 4 7.10 36.02 36.90
CA THR A 4 7.07 35.49 35.53
C THR A 4 6.06 34.36 35.48
N GLY A 5 4.88 34.63 34.92
CA GLY A 5 3.86 33.63 34.65
C GLY A 5 4.28 32.72 33.50
N ARG A 6 4.72 31.51 33.80
CA ARG A 6 4.86 30.42 32.81
C ARG A 6 3.48 30.02 32.32
N LYS A 7 3.10 30.46 31.14
CA LYS A 7 1.99 29.89 30.41
C LYS A 7 2.35 28.41 30.08
N ARG A 8 1.77 27.49 30.84
CA ARG A 8 1.72 26.07 30.44
C ARG A 8 0.89 25.97 29.17
N GLN A 9 1.56 25.74 28.05
CA GLN A 9 0.88 25.30 26.86
C GLN A 9 0.24 23.97 27.18
N ALA A 10 -1.08 23.98 27.26
CA ALA A 10 -1.87 22.77 27.34
C ALA A 10 -1.61 21.97 26.06
N ALA A 11 -0.94 20.85 26.21
CA ALA A 11 -0.86 19.85 25.17
C ALA A 11 -2.31 19.51 24.80
N ARG A 12 -2.72 19.86 23.59
CA ARG A 12 -4.01 19.44 23.05
C ARG A 12 -3.98 17.93 22.95
N SER A 13 -4.58 17.29 23.93
CA SER A 13 -4.88 15.88 23.91
C SER A 13 -5.75 15.63 22.69
N VAL A 14 -5.17 15.05 21.66
CA VAL A 14 -5.92 14.54 20.52
C VAL A 14 -6.85 13.47 21.10
N PRO A 15 -8.17 13.57 20.93
CA PRO A 15 -9.09 12.63 21.53
C PRO A 15 -8.79 11.22 21.00
N ALA A 16 -8.45 10.33 21.92
CA ALA A 16 -8.23 8.90 21.66
C ALA A 16 -9.48 8.16 21.14
N ALA A 17 -10.58 8.86 20.99
CA ALA A 17 -11.87 8.29 20.58
C ALA A 17 -11.93 7.79 19.12
N SER A 18 -10.95 8.12 18.29
CA SER A 18 -10.94 7.71 16.88
C SER A 18 -10.39 6.31 16.63
N SER A 19 -9.63 5.74 17.56
CA SER A 19 -8.90 4.49 17.31
C SER A 19 -9.74 3.23 17.54
N ALA A 20 -10.58 3.21 18.56
CA ALA A 20 -11.38 2.05 18.92
C ALA A 20 -12.56 1.79 17.96
N ALA A 21 -13.14 2.86 17.39
CA ALA A 21 -14.27 2.75 16.46
C ALA A 21 -13.85 2.29 15.04
N ARG A 22 -12.56 2.29 14.73
CA ARG A 22 -12.04 1.96 13.39
C ARG A 22 -11.65 0.50 13.21
N GLY A 23 -11.46 -0.26 14.30
CA GLY A 23 -10.85 -1.58 14.27
C GLY A 23 -11.55 -2.61 13.36
N PRO A 24 -12.83 -2.93 13.56
CA PRO A 24 -13.45 -4.06 12.85
C PRO A 24 -13.70 -3.79 11.36
N ILE A 25 -14.07 -2.56 10.99
CA ILE A 25 -14.33 -2.20 9.59
C ILE A 25 -13.03 -2.21 8.78
N TRP A 26 -11.98 -1.59 9.30
CA TRP A 26 -10.69 -1.55 8.64
C TRP A 26 -10.02 -2.91 8.58
N ARG A 27 -10.20 -3.73 9.60
CA ARG A 27 -9.73 -5.12 9.59
C ARG A 27 -10.38 -5.90 8.46
N ALA A 28 -11.69 -5.86 8.35
CA ALA A 28 -12.42 -6.57 7.29
C ALA A 28 -12.00 -6.10 5.89
N LEU A 29 -11.79 -4.79 5.71
CA LEU A 29 -11.33 -4.22 4.46
C LEU A 29 -9.90 -4.68 4.10
N LEU A 30 -8.99 -4.61 5.05
CA LEU A 30 -7.59 -5.05 4.85
C LEU A 30 -7.49 -6.56 4.61
N GLU A 31 -8.27 -7.37 5.32
CA GLU A 31 -8.28 -8.82 5.11
C GLU A 31 -8.88 -9.19 3.74
N ALA A 32 -9.90 -8.47 3.27
CA ALA A 32 -10.44 -8.66 1.94
C ALA A 32 -9.41 -8.27 0.86
N GLN A 33 -8.72 -7.16 1.06
CA GLN A 33 -7.65 -6.71 0.18
C GLN A 33 -6.46 -7.68 0.18
N TRP A 34 -6.08 -8.20 1.34
CA TRP A 34 -5.02 -9.19 1.46
C TRP A 34 -5.33 -10.47 0.67
N ARG A 35 -6.56 -10.99 0.80
CA ARG A 35 -7.00 -12.17 0.03
C ARG A 35 -6.96 -11.92 -1.47
N ALA A 36 -7.44 -10.78 -1.94
CA ALA A 36 -7.41 -10.41 -3.34
C ALA A 36 -5.96 -10.33 -3.87
N ARG A 37 -5.07 -9.69 -3.12
CA ARG A 37 -3.65 -9.57 -3.49
C ARG A 37 -2.91 -10.91 -3.45
N LEU A 38 -3.25 -11.79 -2.52
CA LEU A 38 -2.71 -13.15 -2.49
C LEU A 38 -3.12 -13.93 -3.75
N GLN A 39 -4.36 -13.78 -4.18
CA GLN A 39 -4.84 -14.38 -5.42
C GLN A 39 -4.07 -13.83 -6.62
N ASP A 40 -3.90 -12.52 -6.74
CA ASP A 40 -3.11 -11.89 -7.80
C ASP A 40 -1.67 -12.44 -7.86
N VAL A 41 -1.01 -12.58 -6.71
CA VAL A 41 0.34 -13.16 -6.62
C VAL A 41 0.35 -14.59 -7.14
N THR A 42 -0.64 -15.39 -6.77
CA THR A 42 -0.74 -16.78 -7.18
C THR A 42 -0.96 -16.90 -8.69
N GLU A 43 -1.93 -16.16 -9.24
CA GLU A 43 -2.25 -16.17 -10.66
C GLU A 43 -1.08 -15.70 -11.52
N LEU A 44 -0.42 -14.59 -11.13
CA LEU A 44 0.73 -14.06 -11.86
C LEU A 44 1.94 -14.97 -11.77
N SER A 45 2.14 -15.65 -10.65
CA SER A 45 3.22 -16.64 -10.51
C SER A 45 2.99 -17.86 -11.41
N LEU A 46 1.77 -18.38 -11.45
CA LEU A 46 1.40 -19.47 -12.35
C LEU A 46 1.57 -19.08 -13.80
N ALA A 47 1.04 -17.91 -14.20
CA ALA A 47 1.16 -17.42 -15.57
C ALA A 47 2.62 -17.23 -16.01
N TYR A 48 3.49 -16.78 -15.08
CA TYR A 48 4.92 -16.68 -15.33
C TYR A 48 5.56 -18.06 -15.56
N HIS A 49 5.27 -19.03 -14.70
CA HIS A 49 5.83 -20.38 -14.82
C HIS A 49 5.33 -21.09 -16.08
N GLU A 50 4.07 -20.94 -16.44
CA GLU A 50 3.52 -21.47 -17.69
C GLU A 50 4.20 -20.85 -18.91
N ALA A 51 4.34 -19.52 -18.92
CA ALA A 51 5.02 -18.82 -20.01
C ALA A 51 6.50 -19.20 -20.12
N ALA A 52 7.18 -19.44 -19.00
CA ALA A 52 8.57 -19.86 -18.98
C ALA A 52 8.76 -21.32 -19.42
N ALA A 53 7.78 -22.20 -19.15
CA ALA A 53 7.85 -23.62 -19.49
C ALA A 53 7.68 -23.89 -20.99
N VAL A 54 7.01 -23.02 -21.71
CA VAL A 54 6.75 -23.16 -23.17
C VAL A 54 8.01 -22.89 -24.01
N THR A 55 9.13 -22.52 -23.41
CA THR A 55 10.32 -21.99 -24.12
C THR A 55 11.55 -22.89 -24.21
N PRO A 56 11.53 -24.23 -24.18
CA PRO A 56 12.79 -24.99 -24.31
C PRO A 56 13.26 -25.24 -25.73
N ALA A 57 12.46 -25.09 -26.76
CA ALA A 57 12.79 -25.60 -28.09
C ALA A 57 12.80 -24.54 -29.22
N ALA A 58 12.36 -23.32 -28.98
CA ALA A 58 12.52 -22.22 -29.93
C ALA A 58 13.08 -21.02 -29.19
N PRO A 59 14.06 -20.28 -29.76
CA PRO A 59 14.43 -19.03 -29.15
C PRO A 59 13.16 -18.19 -29.04
N ALA A 60 12.76 -17.87 -27.79
CA ALA A 60 11.61 -17.03 -27.55
C ALA A 60 11.88 -15.72 -28.28
N GLY A 61 11.23 -15.55 -29.41
CA GLY A 61 11.39 -14.31 -30.19
C GLY A 61 11.05 -13.10 -29.32
N PRO A 62 11.41 -11.89 -29.73
CA PRO A 62 11.20 -10.65 -28.96
C PRO A 62 9.82 -10.48 -28.31
N PRO A 63 8.68 -10.98 -28.90
CA PRO A 63 7.38 -10.96 -28.24
C PRO A 63 7.27 -11.84 -26.99
N GLY A 64 7.84 -13.06 -27.02
CA GLY A 64 7.81 -13.97 -25.87
C GLY A 64 8.62 -13.45 -24.70
N GLU A 65 9.80 -12.92 -24.94
CA GLU A 65 10.64 -12.29 -23.91
C GLU A 65 9.98 -11.06 -23.30
N ARG A 66 9.30 -10.25 -24.10
CA ARG A 66 8.54 -9.09 -23.60
C ARG A 66 7.42 -9.51 -22.67
N LYS A 67 6.67 -10.53 -23.04
CA LYS A 67 5.58 -11.07 -22.22
C LYS A 67 6.12 -11.60 -20.88
N LEU A 68 7.19 -12.36 -20.91
CA LEU A 68 7.82 -12.91 -19.71
C LEU A 68 8.32 -11.82 -18.77
N ARG A 69 9.02 -10.81 -19.29
CA ARG A 69 9.45 -9.64 -18.50
C ARG A 69 8.27 -8.85 -17.92
N GLN A 70 7.17 -8.72 -18.66
CA GLN A 70 5.98 -8.06 -18.18
C GLN A 70 5.33 -8.83 -17.03
N LEU A 71 5.18 -10.14 -17.16
CA LEU A 71 4.65 -11.01 -16.11
C LEU A 71 5.52 -10.96 -14.86
N LEU A 72 6.83 -10.99 -15.00
CA LEU A 72 7.77 -10.87 -13.88
C LEU A 72 7.60 -9.54 -13.14
N ARG A 73 7.55 -8.42 -13.87
CA ARG A 73 7.33 -7.10 -13.26
C ARG A 73 6.00 -7.03 -12.50
N ARG A 74 4.93 -7.58 -13.08
CA ARG A 74 3.61 -7.64 -12.44
C ARG A 74 3.62 -8.52 -11.19
N ALA A 75 4.29 -9.66 -11.24
CA ALA A 75 4.42 -10.55 -10.09
C ALA A 75 5.21 -9.90 -8.94
N ILE A 76 6.28 -9.18 -9.25
CA ILE A 76 7.04 -8.42 -8.25
C ILE A 76 6.17 -7.31 -7.62
N ALA A 77 5.43 -6.56 -8.44
CA ALA A 77 4.53 -5.51 -7.94
C ALA A 77 3.41 -6.08 -7.07
N ALA A 78 2.82 -7.22 -7.46
CA ALA A 78 1.79 -7.90 -6.68
C ALA A 78 2.32 -8.37 -5.32
N ARG A 79 3.53 -8.93 -5.26
CA ARG A 79 4.17 -9.33 -4.00
C ARG A 79 4.44 -8.14 -3.07
N ARG A 80 4.88 -7.00 -3.60
CA ARG A 80 5.05 -5.76 -2.82
C ARG A 80 3.71 -5.28 -2.27
N ALA A 81 2.67 -5.25 -3.10
CA ALA A 81 1.35 -4.84 -2.68
C ALA A 81 0.78 -5.77 -1.58
N LEU A 82 1.01 -7.07 -1.66
CA LEU A 82 0.64 -8.02 -0.61
C LEU A 82 1.39 -7.72 0.70
N ALA A 83 2.70 -7.49 0.63
CA ALA A 83 3.51 -7.15 1.79
C ALA A 83 3.05 -5.84 2.45
N ASP A 84 2.71 -4.82 1.67
CA ASP A 84 2.18 -3.54 2.19
C ASP A 84 0.87 -3.73 2.95
N THR A 85 0.00 -4.63 2.47
CA THR A 85 -1.25 -4.96 3.18
C THR A 85 -0.99 -5.75 4.46
N ASP A 86 -0.05 -6.67 4.43
CA ASP A 86 0.36 -7.45 5.60
C ASP A 86 0.92 -6.53 6.71
N GLU A 87 1.77 -5.58 6.34
CA GLU A 87 2.27 -4.55 7.26
C GLU A 87 1.14 -3.67 7.81
N ALA A 88 0.13 -3.32 7.00
CA ALA A 88 -1.03 -2.57 7.46
C ALA A 88 -1.85 -3.35 8.48
N LEU A 89 -2.04 -4.65 8.28
CA LEU A 89 -2.66 -5.54 9.27
C LEU A 89 -1.84 -5.61 10.57
N GLY A 90 -0.52 -5.67 10.46
CA GLY A 90 0.38 -5.59 11.61
C GLY A 90 0.25 -4.28 12.38
N ARG A 91 0.16 -3.12 11.68
CA ARG A 91 -0.10 -1.83 12.32
C ARG A 91 -1.47 -1.79 13.00
N LEU A 92 -2.48 -2.40 12.39
CA LEU A 92 -3.80 -2.50 13.00
C LEU A 92 -3.77 -3.32 14.29
N ALA A 93 -3.08 -4.44 14.29
CA ALA A 93 -2.91 -5.29 15.47
C ALA A 93 -2.16 -4.59 16.61
N SER A 94 -1.20 -3.72 16.29
CA SER A 94 -0.42 -2.96 17.28
C SER A 94 -1.04 -1.60 17.67
N GLY A 95 -2.24 -1.28 17.18
CA GLY A 95 -2.92 -0.02 17.48
C GLY A 95 -2.34 1.21 16.78
N ARG A 96 -1.47 1.04 15.78
CA ARG A 96 -0.81 2.12 15.03
C ARG A 96 -1.44 2.39 13.66
N TYR A 97 -2.45 1.66 13.29
CA TYR A 97 -3.13 1.85 12.01
C TYR A 97 -3.78 3.24 11.90
N GLY A 98 -3.65 3.86 10.74
CA GLY A 98 -4.17 5.20 10.49
C GLY A 98 -3.32 6.33 11.06
N LEU A 99 -2.14 6.02 11.58
CA LEU A 99 -1.14 7.02 11.98
C LEU A 99 -0.02 7.09 10.94
N CYS A 100 0.36 8.30 10.59
CA CYS A 100 1.46 8.54 9.64
C CYS A 100 2.80 8.09 10.25
N GLU A 101 3.55 7.29 9.52
CA GLU A 101 4.89 6.85 9.96
C GLU A 101 5.92 8.00 9.96
N GLY A 102 5.67 9.07 9.22
CA GLY A 102 6.59 10.21 9.17
C GLY A 102 6.37 11.25 10.27
N CYS A 103 5.13 11.55 10.64
CA CYS A 103 4.81 12.63 11.60
C CYS A 103 3.87 12.21 12.72
N ALA A 104 3.46 10.96 12.79
CA ALA A 104 2.52 10.38 13.75
C ALA A 104 1.11 11.03 13.76
N ALA A 105 0.81 11.92 12.82
CA ALA A 105 -0.52 12.50 12.66
C ALA A 105 -1.50 11.46 12.09
N ALA A 106 -2.80 11.65 12.35
CA ALA A 106 -3.82 10.78 11.78
C ALA A 106 -3.86 10.91 10.25
N ILE A 107 -3.88 9.78 9.56
CA ILE A 107 -4.11 9.71 8.12
C ILE A 107 -5.61 9.93 7.88
N PRO A 108 -5.98 10.83 6.96
CA PRO A 108 -7.39 11.12 6.68
C PRO A 108 -8.16 9.87 6.22
N ALA A 109 -9.39 9.72 6.69
CA ALA A 109 -10.23 8.56 6.35
C ALA A 109 -10.47 8.42 4.84
N TRP A 110 -10.60 9.52 4.12
CA TRP A 110 -10.77 9.48 2.66
C TRP A 110 -9.56 8.85 1.94
N LEU A 111 -8.34 9.06 2.46
CA LEU A 111 -7.14 8.44 1.91
C LEU A 111 -7.10 6.95 2.22
N LEU A 112 -7.44 6.55 3.45
CA LEU A 112 -7.51 5.15 3.85
C LEU A 112 -8.62 4.38 3.13
N THR A 113 -9.70 5.03 2.74
CA THR A 113 -10.76 4.40 1.94
C THR A 113 -10.25 4.05 0.54
N GLY A 114 -9.47 4.93 -0.08
CA GLY A 114 -8.87 4.68 -1.39
C GLY A 114 -7.62 3.81 -1.34
N THR A 115 -6.84 3.93 -0.26
CA THR A 115 -5.57 3.21 -0.07
C THR A 115 -5.48 2.73 1.39
N PRO A 116 -6.11 1.59 1.70
CA PRO A 116 -6.19 1.10 3.08
C PRO A 116 -4.83 0.80 3.72
N ASP A 117 -3.82 0.51 2.92
CA ASP A 117 -2.44 0.26 3.34
C ASP A 117 -1.56 1.51 3.37
N ALA A 118 -2.13 2.71 3.25
CA ALA A 118 -1.39 3.96 3.30
C ALA A 118 -0.59 4.09 4.61
N ARG A 119 0.68 4.46 4.48
CA ARG A 119 1.64 4.61 5.58
C ARG A 119 1.88 6.05 5.97
N PHE A 120 1.64 6.98 5.05
CA PHE A 120 1.95 8.39 5.19
C PHE A 120 0.73 9.26 4.94
N CYS A 121 0.65 10.37 5.68
CA CYS A 121 -0.33 11.41 5.40
C CYS A 121 0.05 12.17 4.11
N PRO A 122 -0.87 12.95 3.52
CA PRO A 122 -0.60 13.68 2.29
C PRO A 122 0.62 14.61 2.33
N ARG A 123 1.02 15.06 3.52
CA ARG A 123 2.20 15.93 3.71
C ARG A 123 3.52 15.17 3.74
N CYS A 124 3.49 13.95 4.27
CA CYS A 124 4.68 13.10 4.43
C CYS A 124 4.83 12.09 3.30
N GLN A 125 3.83 11.98 2.45
CA GLN A 125 3.91 11.13 1.28
C GLN A 125 5.13 11.58 0.46
N PRO A 126 6.13 10.69 0.22
CA PRO A 126 7.21 11.05 -0.67
C PRO A 126 6.59 11.51 -1.99
N PRO A 127 7.17 12.50 -2.70
CA PRO A 127 6.69 12.86 -4.01
C PRO A 127 6.66 11.56 -4.82
N SER A 128 5.47 10.99 -4.96
CA SER A 128 5.26 9.83 -5.80
C SER A 128 5.77 10.26 -7.15
N LEU A 129 6.79 9.57 -7.65
CA LEU A 129 6.96 9.45 -9.08
C LEU A 129 5.55 9.37 -9.64
N PRO A 130 5.15 10.27 -10.55
CA PRO A 130 3.77 10.34 -11.00
C PRO A 130 3.31 8.92 -11.22
N ALA A 131 2.31 8.49 -10.46
CA ALA A 131 1.69 7.22 -10.70
C ALA A 131 1.45 7.24 -12.19
N ALA A 132 2.07 6.32 -12.92
CA ALA A 132 1.87 6.25 -14.34
C ALA A 132 0.37 6.14 -14.47
N LYS A 133 -0.26 7.29 -14.64
CA LYS A 133 -1.66 7.41 -15.03
C LYS A 133 -1.70 6.49 -16.20
N GLY A 134 -2.48 5.41 -16.10
CA GLY A 134 -2.60 4.43 -17.15
C GLY A 134 -2.60 5.17 -18.47
N GLY A 135 -1.45 5.33 -19.06
CA GLY A 135 -1.26 6.01 -20.31
C GLY A 135 -1.96 5.10 -21.27
N VAL A 136 -3.09 5.55 -21.75
CA VAL A 136 -3.65 5.08 -22.99
C VAL A 136 -2.50 5.25 -23.97
N TRP A 137 -1.81 4.17 -24.25
CA TRP A 137 -0.85 4.14 -25.33
C TRP A 137 -1.68 4.30 -26.61
N SER A 138 -1.93 5.55 -26.98
CA SER A 138 -2.36 5.86 -28.34
C SER A 138 -1.24 5.36 -29.26
N THR A 139 -1.47 4.23 -29.86
CA THR A 139 -0.76 3.83 -31.06
C THR A 139 -1.18 4.77 -32.18
N ALA A 140 -0.33 5.69 -32.49
CA ALA A 140 -0.28 6.29 -33.81
C ALA A 140 0.83 5.58 -34.60
#